data_2f0183074cf7a844d66a44ddd634aeba
#
_entry.id   2f0183074cf7a844d66a44ddd634aeba
#
_cell.length_a   1.000
_cell.length_b   1.000
_cell.length_c   1.000
_cell.angle_alpha   90.00
_cell.angle_beta   90.00
_cell.angle_gamma   90.00
#
_symmetry.space_group_name_H-M   'P 1'
#
loop_
_entity.id
_entity.type
_entity.pdbx_description
1 polymer ?
#
loop_
_entity_poly.entity_id
_entity_poly.type
_entity_poly.pdbx_seq_one_letter_code
_entity_poly.pdbx_strand_id
1 'polypeptide(L)'
;SYGSFWGDGAERGPDFSADALHRTVVTMRSFYENEAKEKGAVSQYDQDAIAAQVKREVHHNTWEEDADLIRINDAQIYAFEELNVHYTKMFSDPDYPEHFMTGYITDSEDIRALTAFFYWGGWVAAANRPGETYSYTHNWPYDPDAGNTPTSANYIWSIISILALFLGIGVVLYVYGQMKSLGGEPFSGNGTSLTTHDLENEYVRPTQRATYKFFALAVILFGIQVLAGIISATDFVRPYGLYLGDIIPFTVARSYHTLFQIFWFFMCWVGYTIFFLPRLAKVPNGQAFLINLLFALCIIVGGGALVGIYLGQTGVLTGPAAYWFGNQGWEFMELGRAFQIILLMAFALWIAIIYRGV
;
A
#
# COMPACT_ATOMS: atom_id res chain seq x y z
N SER A 1 -12.41 0.49 3.51
CA SER A 1 -11.26 1.18 4.12
C SER A 1 -10.47 0.33 5.12
N TYR A 2 -10.95 -0.86 5.49
CA TYR A 2 -10.33 -1.70 6.53
C TYR A 2 -9.76 -3.01 6.02
N GLY A 3 -9.61 -3.18 4.74
CA GLY A 3 -9.01 -4.33 4.11
C GLY A 3 -8.83 -4.11 2.61
N SER A 4 -8.07 -4.96 1.96
CA SER A 4 -7.89 -4.96 0.52
C SER A 4 -8.69 -6.08 -0.14
N PHE A 5 -8.76 -6.02 -1.45
CA PHE A 5 -9.36 -7.03 -2.27
C PHE A 5 -8.51 -7.21 -3.52
N TRP A 6 -8.00 -8.42 -3.75
CA TRP A 6 -6.99 -8.74 -4.78
C TRP A 6 -5.72 -7.87 -4.72
N GLY A 7 -5.35 -7.41 -3.51
CA GLY A 7 -4.11 -6.71 -3.24
C GLY A 7 -4.11 -5.22 -3.57
N ASP A 8 -5.26 -4.62 -3.89
CA ASP A 8 -5.34 -3.21 -4.32
C ASP A 8 -5.91 -2.24 -3.27
N GLY A 9 -6.25 -2.75 -2.10
CA GLY A 9 -7.05 -1.99 -1.16
C GLY A 9 -6.27 -1.33 -0.04
N ALA A 10 -7.02 -1.10 1.02
CA ALA A 10 -6.63 -0.41 2.22
C ALA A 10 -5.47 -1.08 2.96
N GLU A 11 -4.91 -0.34 3.84
CA GLU A 11 -3.65 -0.61 4.52
C GLU A 11 -3.85 -1.17 5.91
N ARG A 12 -5.10 -1.32 6.34
CA ARG A 12 -5.48 -1.91 7.61
C ARG A 12 -6.37 -3.11 7.37
N GLY A 13 -6.03 -4.20 8.01
CA GLY A 13 -6.76 -5.45 7.86
C GLY A 13 -6.23 -6.33 6.73
N PRO A 14 -6.78 -7.53 6.59
CA PRO A 14 -6.35 -8.50 5.61
C PRO A 14 -6.72 -8.08 4.17
N ASP A 15 -6.06 -8.70 3.20
CA ASP A 15 -6.67 -8.87 1.89
C ASP A 15 -7.77 -9.92 2.01
N PHE A 16 -9.02 -9.49 1.90
CA PHE A 16 -10.17 -10.36 2.14
C PHE A 16 -10.28 -11.49 1.11
N SER A 17 -9.78 -11.31 -0.10
CA SER A 17 -9.75 -12.39 -1.08
C SER A 17 -8.68 -13.44 -0.73
N ALA A 18 -7.51 -13.01 -0.25
CA ALA A 18 -6.45 -13.90 0.22
C ALA A 18 -6.85 -14.62 1.52
N ASP A 19 -7.37 -13.88 2.50
CA ASP A 19 -7.80 -14.43 3.79
C ASP A 19 -8.92 -15.44 3.59
N ALA A 20 -9.94 -15.11 2.77
CA ALA A 20 -11.03 -16.02 2.47
C ALA A 20 -10.55 -17.28 1.74
N LEU A 21 -9.68 -17.15 0.74
CA LEU A 21 -9.12 -18.29 0.02
C LEU A 21 -8.35 -19.21 0.95
N HIS A 22 -7.41 -18.67 1.71
CA HIS A 22 -6.60 -19.45 2.64
C HIS A 22 -7.43 -20.19 3.69
N ARG A 23 -8.35 -19.47 4.36
CA ARG A 23 -9.23 -20.08 5.36
C ARG A 23 -10.13 -21.14 4.78
N THR A 24 -10.68 -20.90 3.59
CA THR A 24 -11.48 -21.91 2.87
C THR A 24 -10.68 -23.19 2.68
N VAL A 25 -9.47 -23.10 2.17
CA VAL A 25 -8.60 -24.26 1.90
C VAL A 25 -8.23 -25.01 3.19
N VAL A 26 -7.81 -24.28 4.23
CA VAL A 26 -7.46 -24.90 5.52
C VAL A 26 -8.67 -25.58 6.16
N THR A 27 -9.84 -24.97 6.09
CA THR A 27 -11.07 -25.52 6.64
C THR A 27 -11.56 -26.73 5.85
N MET A 28 -11.49 -26.70 4.51
CA MET A 28 -11.82 -27.88 3.68
C MET A 28 -10.88 -29.06 3.98
N ARG A 29 -9.58 -28.81 4.20
CA ARG A 29 -8.65 -29.87 4.65
C ARG A 29 -9.09 -30.45 5.97
N SER A 30 -9.40 -29.63 6.95
CA SER A 30 -9.86 -30.08 8.26
C SER A 30 -11.15 -30.91 8.15
N PHE A 31 -12.07 -30.52 7.27
CA PHE A 31 -13.28 -31.28 6.99
C PHE A 31 -12.96 -32.70 6.51
N TYR A 32 -12.14 -32.87 5.48
CA TYR A 32 -11.76 -34.17 4.94
C TYR A 32 -10.88 -34.97 5.89
N GLU A 33 -10.00 -34.34 6.65
CA GLU A 33 -9.19 -35.02 7.67
C GLU A 33 -10.07 -35.60 8.79
N ASN A 34 -11.11 -34.88 9.22
CA ASN A 34 -12.03 -35.36 10.22
C ASN A 34 -12.85 -36.55 9.69
N GLU A 35 -13.32 -36.45 8.46
CA GLU A 35 -14.02 -37.55 7.77
C GLU A 35 -13.11 -38.81 7.63
N ALA A 36 -11.85 -38.60 7.33
CA ALA A 36 -10.86 -39.69 7.24
C ALA A 36 -10.56 -40.29 8.63
N LYS A 37 -10.44 -39.48 9.68
CA LYS A 37 -10.24 -39.96 11.07
C LYS A 37 -11.38 -40.82 11.58
N GLU A 38 -12.62 -40.53 11.21
CA GLU A 38 -13.78 -41.38 11.54
C GLU A 38 -13.71 -42.77 10.90
N LYS A 39 -12.99 -42.87 9.75
CA LYS A 39 -12.80 -44.13 9.02
C LYS A 39 -11.52 -44.89 9.44
N GLY A 40 -10.64 -44.26 10.23
CA GLY A 40 -9.39 -44.86 10.75
C GLY A 40 -8.28 -43.86 11.02
N ALA A 41 -7.04 -44.34 11.22
CA ALA A 41 -5.91 -43.46 11.42
C ALA A 41 -5.50 -42.81 10.10
N VAL A 42 -5.29 -41.49 10.11
CA VAL A 42 -4.85 -40.70 8.94
C VAL A 42 -3.32 -40.78 8.81
N SER A 43 -2.87 -41.36 7.73
CA SER A 43 -1.44 -41.40 7.38
C SER A 43 -0.97 -40.11 6.68
N GLN A 44 0.34 -39.93 6.52
CA GLN A 44 0.88 -38.80 5.74
C GLN A 44 0.39 -38.85 4.27
N TYR A 45 0.29 -40.05 3.71
CA TYR A 45 -0.25 -40.22 2.35
C TYR A 45 -1.70 -39.74 2.23
N ASP A 46 -2.53 -39.98 3.23
CA ASP A 46 -3.90 -39.49 3.26
C ASP A 46 -3.94 -37.95 3.32
N GLN A 47 -3.07 -37.34 4.11
CA GLN A 47 -2.93 -35.87 4.19
C GLN A 47 -2.54 -35.26 2.84
N ASP A 48 -1.56 -35.86 2.14
CA ASP A 48 -1.13 -35.41 0.83
C ASP A 48 -2.24 -35.59 -0.22
N ALA A 49 -3.00 -36.67 -0.15
CA ALA A 49 -4.14 -36.92 -1.02
C ALA A 49 -5.28 -35.91 -0.77
N ILE A 50 -5.59 -35.62 0.49
CA ILE A 50 -6.57 -34.58 0.89
C ILE A 50 -6.12 -33.22 0.39
N ALA A 51 -4.87 -32.84 0.59
CA ALA A 51 -4.35 -31.57 0.10
C ALA A 51 -4.46 -31.46 -1.44
N ALA A 52 -4.16 -32.52 -2.16
CA ALA A 52 -4.30 -32.56 -3.62
C ALA A 52 -5.79 -32.50 -4.05
N GLN A 53 -6.69 -33.12 -3.29
CA GLN A 53 -8.13 -33.05 -3.53
C GLN A 53 -8.66 -31.62 -3.36
N VAL A 54 -8.35 -30.98 -2.25
CA VAL A 54 -8.78 -29.59 -1.97
C VAL A 54 -8.27 -28.65 -3.05
N LYS A 55 -6.99 -28.75 -3.45
CA LYS A 55 -6.45 -27.98 -4.57
C LYS A 55 -7.26 -28.14 -5.87
N ARG A 56 -7.63 -29.37 -6.21
CA ARG A 56 -8.44 -29.61 -7.41
C ARG A 56 -9.83 -29.00 -7.29
N GLU A 57 -10.44 -29.07 -6.12
CA GLU A 57 -11.81 -28.57 -5.88
C GLU A 57 -11.87 -27.05 -5.94
N VAL A 58 -10.90 -26.33 -5.35
CA VAL A 58 -10.89 -24.86 -5.39
C VAL A 58 -10.52 -24.31 -6.78
N HIS A 59 -9.76 -25.08 -7.57
CA HIS A 59 -9.45 -24.70 -8.96
C HIS A 59 -10.54 -25.11 -9.97
N HIS A 60 -11.48 -25.98 -9.56
CA HIS A 60 -12.58 -26.38 -10.42
C HIS A 60 -13.58 -25.23 -10.56
N ASN A 61 -13.81 -24.79 -11.81
CA ASN A 61 -14.79 -23.76 -12.10
C ASN A 61 -16.20 -24.35 -12.09
N THR A 62 -16.98 -23.92 -11.13
CA THR A 62 -18.37 -24.38 -10.91
C THR A 62 -19.40 -23.31 -11.24
N TRP A 63 -19.02 -22.30 -12.01
CA TRP A 63 -19.91 -21.27 -12.52
C TRP A 63 -20.90 -21.84 -13.51
N GLU A 64 -22.18 -21.62 -13.28
CA GLU A 64 -23.27 -21.95 -14.19
C GLU A 64 -23.83 -20.67 -14.81
N GLU A 65 -23.51 -20.41 -16.07
CA GLU A 65 -23.86 -19.18 -16.78
C GLU A 65 -25.39 -18.99 -16.86
N ASP A 66 -26.14 -20.07 -17.18
CA ASP A 66 -27.59 -19.99 -17.32
C ASP A 66 -28.33 -19.66 -16.02
N ALA A 67 -27.78 -20.05 -14.88
CA ALA A 67 -28.38 -19.86 -13.58
C ALA A 67 -27.77 -18.66 -12.81
N ASP A 68 -26.69 -18.06 -13.31
CA ASP A 68 -25.92 -16.97 -12.69
C ASP A 68 -25.50 -17.32 -11.24
N LEU A 69 -25.00 -18.55 -11.05
CA LEU A 69 -24.63 -19.04 -9.73
C LEU A 69 -23.37 -19.90 -9.75
N ILE A 70 -22.72 -20.00 -8.60
CA ILE A 70 -21.60 -20.89 -8.33
C ILE A 70 -22.09 -22.04 -7.46
N ARG A 71 -21.85 -23.29 -7.88
CA ARG A 71 -22.13 -24.46 -7.04
C ARG A 71 -20.96 -24.76 -6.14
N ILE A 72 -21.27 -25.07 -4.89
CA ILE A 72 -20.29 -25.46 -3.87
C ILE A 72 -20.64 -26.82 -3.28
N ASN A 73 -19.60 -27.59 -2.92
CA ASN A 73 -19.73 -28.90 -2.30
C ASN A 73 -19.82 -28.81 -0.77
N ASP A 74 -20.04 -29.95 -0.08
CA ASP A 74 -20.21 -29.97 1.37
C ASP A 74 -19.02 -29.44 2.15
N ALA A 75 -17.79 -29.71 1.70
CA ALA A 75 -16.59 -29.17 2.30
C ALA A 75 -16.48 -27.64 2.13
N GLN A 76 -16.90 -27.13 0.99
CA GLN A 76 -16.96 -25.69 0.71
C GLN A 76 -18.10 -25.00 1.49
N ILE A 77 -19.25 -25.67 1.66
CA ILE A 77 -20.32 -25.18 2.53
C ILE A 77 -19.82 -25.06 3.97
N TYR A 78 -19.17 -26.11 4.48
CA TYR A 78 -18.59 -26.09 5.80
C TYR A 78 -17.56 -24.95 5.96
N ALA A 79 -16.69 -24.77 4.96
CA ALA A 79 -15.71 -23.69 4.97
C ALA A 79 -16.37 -22.30 4.94
N PHE A 80 -17.46 -22.13 4.20
CA PHE A 80 -18.21 -20.86 4.18
C PHE A 80 -18.84 -20.53 5.54
N GLU A 81 -19.40 -21.51 6.25
CA GLU A 81 -19.99 -21.28 7.58
C GLU A 81 -18.89 -20.92 8.61
N GLU A 82 -17.74 -21.58 8.57
CA GLU A 82 -16.58 -21.22 9.41
C GLU A 82 -16.03 -19.82 9.08
N LEU A 83 -15.99 -19.43 7.81
CA LEU A 83 -15.68 -18.07 7.40
C LEU A 83 -16.68 -17.05 7.97
N ASN A 84 -17.96 -17.37 7.96
CA ASN A 84 -18.99 -16.50 8.51
C ASN A 84 -18.83 -16.32 10.03
N VAL A 85 -18.46 -17.38 10.74
CA VAL A 85 -18.12 -17.30 12.18
C VAL A 85 -16.89 -16.41 12.37
N HIS A 86 -15.85 -16.59 11.56
CA HIS A 86 -14.62 -15.79 11.63
C HIS A 86 -14.90 -14.30 11.41
N TYR A 87 -15.59 -13.94 10.33
CA TYR A 87 -15.86 -12.52 10.03
C TYR A 87 -16.89 -11.91 10.99
N THR A 88 -17.83 -12.71 11.52
CA THR A 88 -18.70 -12.23 12.61
C THR A 88 -17.86 -11.82 13.81
N LYS A 89 -16.91 -12.66 14.22
CA LYS A 89 -16.00 -12.34 15.30
C LYS A 89 -15.13 -11.12 14.98
N MET A 90 -14.57 -11.05 13.78
CA MET A 90 -13.73 -9.94 13.33
C MET A 90 -14.45 -8.58 13.39
N PHE A 91 -15.71 -8.51 12.97
CA PHE A 91 -16.45 -7.26 12.89
C PHE A 91 -17.20 -6.89 14.17
N SER A 92 -17.51 -7.83 15.03
CA SER A 92 -18.32 -7.60 16.23
C SER A 92 -17.58 -7.70 17.55
N ASP A 93 -16.46 -8.44 17.62
CA ASP A 93 -15.73 -8.67 18.88
C ASP A 93 -14.83 -7.48 19.20
N PRO A 94 -15.06 -6.75 20.33
CA PRO A 94 -14.24 -5.63 20.75
C PRO A 94 -12.79 -6.00 21.07
N ASP A 95 -12.55 -7.24 21.40
CA ASP A 95 -11.23 -7.74 21.78
C ASP A 95 -10.48 -8.41 20.61
N TYR A 96 -11.00 -8.29 19.38
CA TYR A 96 -10.34 -8.85 18.21
C TYR A 96 -8.98 -8.18 18.00
N PRO A 97 -7.87 -8.95 17.91
CA PRO A 97 -6.51 -8.39 17.99
C PRO A 97 -6.07 -7.57 16.77
N GLU A 98 -6.77 -7.71 15.66
CA GLU A 98 -6.49 -6.94 14.46
C GLU A 98 -7.30 -5.64 14.54
N HIS A 99 -6.66 -4.54 14.66
CA HIS A 99 -7.12 -3.16 14.91
C HIS A 99 -8.32 -2.66 14.07
N PHE A 100 -9.38 -3.44 14.01
CA PHE A 100 -10.65 -3.03 13.43
C PHE A 100 -11.42 -2.12 14.39
N MET A 101 -12.19 -1.20 13.86
CA MET A 101 -13.20 -0.52 14.64
C MET A 101 -14.28 -1.54 15.02
N THR A 102 -14.32 -1.85 16.30
CA THR A 102 -15.29 -2.80 16.86
C THR A 102 -16.71 -2.29 16.71
N GLY A 103 -17.62 -3.20 16.38
CA GLY A 103 -19.02 -2.86 16.20
C GLY A 103 -19.34 -2.02 14.96
N TYR A 104 -18.43 -2.00 13.97
CA TYR A 104 -18.64 -1.29 12.72
C TYR A 104 -19.78 -1.90 11.89
N ILE A 105 -19.90 -3.21 11.90
CA ILE A 105 -20.99 -3.96 11.28
C ILE A 105 -21.55 -4.88 12.35
N THR A 106 -22.79 -4.63 12.75
CA THR A 106 -23.47 -5.39 13.82
C THR A 106 -24.59 -6.29 13.31
N ASP A 107 -25.06 -6.04 12.08
CA ASP A 107 -26.10 -6.85 11.47
C ASP A 107 -25.51 -8.17 10.95
N SER A 108 -26.06 -9.28 11.37
CA SER A 108 -25.62 -10.61 10.97
C SER A 108 -25.89 -10.93 9.50
N GLU A 109 -26.93 -10.35 8.91
CA GLU A 109 -27.23 -10.53 7.49
C GLU A 109 -26.22 -9.78 6.63
N ASP A 110 -25.84 -8.56 7.02
CA ASP A 110 -24.79 -7.79 6.36
C ASP A 110 -23.43 -8.49 6.45
N ILE A 111 -23.09 -9.05 7.62
CA ILE A 111 -21.85 -9.81 7.79
C ILE A 111 -21.86 -11.06 6.90
N ARG A 112 -22.99 -11.79 6.84
CA ARG A 112 -23.12 -12.96 5.97
C ARG A 112 -23.02 -12.59 4.50
N ALA A 113 -23.61 -11.48 4.08
CA ALA A 113 -23.51 -10.98 2.71
C ALA A 113 -22.05 -10.60 2.35
N LEU A 114 -21.32 -9.93 3.27
CA LEU A 114 -19.91 -9.65 3.12
C LEU A 114 -19.07 -10.92 3.07
N THR A 115 -19.36 -11.90 3.92
CA THR A 115 -18.69 -13.20 3.89
C THR A 115 -18.87 -13.88 2.53
N ALA A 116 -20.09 -13.83 1.97
CA ALA A 116 -20.34 -14.37 0.63
C ALA A 116 -19.54 -13.63 -0.46
N PHE A 117 -19.43 -12.32 -0.34
CA PHE A 117 -18.60 -11.52 -1.25
C PHE A 117 -17.11 -11.85 -1.12
N PHE A 118 -16.59 -12.00 0.08
CA PHE A 118 -15.20 -12.39 0.31
C PHE A 118 -14.90 -13.82 -0.17
N TYR A 119 -15.81 -14.75 0.11
CA TYR A 119 -15.75 -16.11 -0.41
C TYR A 119 -15.73 -16.14 -1.94
N TRP A 120 -16.63 -15.38 -2.58
CA TRP A 120 -16.63 -15.21 -4.03
C TRP A 120 -15.29 -14.65 -4.55
N GLY A 121 -14.73 -13.67 -3.86
CA GLY A 121 -13.42 -13.11 -4.21
C GLY A 121 -12.29 -14.13 -4.13
N GLY A 122 -12.29 -14.98 -3.11
CA GLY A 122 -11.38 -16.12 -3.00
C GLY A 122 -11.59 -17.16 -4.10
N TRP A 123 -12.86 -17.45 -4.44
CA TRP A 123 -13.21 -18.34 -5.55
C TRP A 123 -12.71 -17.79 -6.89
N VAL A 124 -12.93 -16.51 -7.21
CA VAL A 124 -12.41 -15.84 -8.43
C VAL A 124 -10.88 -15.91 -8.50
N ALA A 125 -10.24 -15.84 -7.35
CA ALA A 125 -8.77 -15.89 -7.26
C ALA A 125 -8.19 -17.29 -7.51
N ALA A 126 -8.97 -18.35 -7.32
CA ALA A 126 -8.51 -19.74 -7.46
C ALA A 126 -9.13 -20.48 -8.63
N ALA A 127 -10.44 -20.33 -8.90
CA ALA A 127 -11.14 -21.07 -9.94
C ALA A 127 -10.58 -20.78 -11.34
N ASN A 128 -10.23 -21.82 -12.05
CA ASN A 128 -9.69 -21.69 -13.40
C ASN A 128 -10.72 -21.11 -14.39
N ARG A 129 -10.28 -20.25 -15.25
CA ARG A 129 -11.11 -19.80 -16.38
C ARG A 129 -11.50 -20.97 -17.27
N PRO A 130 -12.67 -20.93 -17.91
CA PRO A 130 -13.06 -21.97 -18.86
C PRO A 130 -11.99 -22.18 -19.93
N GLY A 131 -11.48 -23.42 -20.04
CA GLY A 131 -10.45 -23.80 -21.01
C GLY A 131 -9.01 -23.42 -20.64
N GLU A 132 -8.77 -22.80 -19.47
CA GLU A 132 -7.45 -22.36 -19.02
C GLU A 132 -7.00 -23.15 -17.76
N THR A 133 -5.70 -23.01 -17.45
CA THR A 133 -5.09 -23.60 -16.26
C THR A 133 -4.79 -22.56 -15.17
N TYR A 134 -5.33 -21.37 -15.31
CA TYR A 134 -5.15 -20.26 -14.37
C TYR A 134 -6.49 -19.58 -14.08
N SER A 135 -6.53 -18.90 -12.93
CA SER A 135 -7.73 -18.23 -12.42
C SER A 135 -8.02 -16.91 -13.14
N TYR A 136 -9.13 -16.28 -12.78
CA TYR A 136 -9.53 -14.96 -13.30
C TYR A 136 -8.54 -13.85 -12.91
N THR A 137 -7.77 -14.05 -11.83
CA THR A 137 -6.72 -13.13 -11.35
C THR A 137 -5.31 -13.63 -11.68
N HIS A 138 -5.15 -14.58 -12.64
CA HIS A 138 -3.88 -15.23 -12.94
C HIS A 138 -3.20 -15.87 -11.72
N ASN A 139 -3.98 -16.55 -10.88
CA ASN A 139 -3.57 -17.21 -9.63
C ASN A 139 -2.98 -16.23 -8.59
N TRP A 140 -3.47 -15.01 -8.57
CA TRP A 140 -3.20 -14.06 -7.50
C TRP A 140 -4.41 -13.99 -6.54
N PRO A 141 -4.22 -13.96 -5.21
CA PRO A 141 -2.96 -13.93 -4.46
C PRO A 141 -2.24 -15.27 -4.41
N TYR A 142 -0.94 -15.21 -4.06
CA TYR A 142 -0.14 -16.41 -3.83
C TYR A 142 -0.61 -17.15 -2.58
N ASP A 143 -1.00 -18.40 -2.76
CA ASP A 143 -1.34 -19.34 -1.68
C ASP A 143 -0.92 -20.75 -2.05
N PRO A 144 0.17 -21.28 -1.46
CA PRO A 144 0.66 -22.62 -1.76
C PRO A 144 -0.28 -23.74 -1.31
N ASP A 145 -1.11 -23.47 -0.29
CA ASP A 145 -2.08 -24.43 0.23
C ASP A 145 -3.26 -24.57 -0.73
N ALA A 146 -3.71 -23.47 -1.33
CA ALA A 146 -4.66 -23.49 -2.43
C ALA A 146 -4.05 -24.04 -3.75
N GLY A 147 -2.72 -24.07 -3.88
CA GLY A 147 -2.04 -24.29 -5.14
C GLY A 147 -1.99 -23.05 -6.04
N ASN A 148 -2.27 -21.89 -5.49
CA ASN A 148 -2.33 -20.62 -6.20
C ASN A 148 -0.91 -20.06 -6.36
N THR A 149 -0.33 -20.25 -7.53
CA THR A 149 0.97 -19.66 -7.89
C THR A 149 0.76 -18.72 -9.05
N PRO A 150 1.09 -17.41 -8.90
CA PRO A 150 0.92 -16.44 -9.97
C PRO A 150 1.58 -16.87 -11.27
N THR A 151 0.92 -16.60 -12.39
CA THR A 151 1.41 -17.00 -13.70
C THR A 151 2.63 -16.20 -14.13
N SER A 152 3.43 -16.76 -15.03
CA SER A 152 4.58 -16.05 -15.61
C SER A 152 4.19 -14.71 -16.26
N ALA A 153 2.95 -14.57 -16.73
CA ALA A 153 2.45 -13.32 -17.27
C ALA A 153 2.50 -12.19 -16.25
N ASN A 154 2.14 -12.42 -14.98
CA ASN A 154 2.21 -11.42 -13.91
C ASN A 154 3.63 -10.88 -13.72
N TYR A 155 4.62 -11.79 -13.69
CA TYR A 155 6.03 -11.41 -13.52
C TYR A 155 6.57 -10.66 -14.74
N ILE A 156 6.28 -11.16 -15.95
CA ILE A 156 6.73 -10.55 -17.20
C ILE A 156 6.18 -9.12 -17.32
N TRP A 157 4.89 -8.92 -17.08
CA TRP A 157 4.27 -7.60 -17.15
C TRP A 157 4.80 -6.65 -16.05
N SER A 158 5.05 -7.15 -14.85
CA SER A 158 5.67 -6.35 -13.77
C SER A 158 7.07 -5.89 -14.16
N ILE A 159 7.89 -6.80 -14.69
CA ILE A 159 9.26 -6.47 -15.16
C ILE A 159 9.20 -5.48 -16.32
N ILE A 160 8.35 -5.71 -17.32
CA ILE A 160 8.19 -4.80 -18.47
C ILE A 160 7.75 -3.41 -17.99
N SER A 161 6.81 -3.32 -17.05
CA SER A 161 6.32 -2.05 -16.52
C SER A 161 7.43 -1.27 -15.82
N ILE A 162 8.26 -1.93 -15.03
CA ILE A 162 9.40 -1.32 -14.36
C ILE A 162 10.44 -0.83 -15.39
N LEU A 163 10.79 -1.68 -16.37
CA LEU A 163 11.72 -1.30 -17.44
C LEU A 163 11.20 -0.15 -18.28
N ALA A 164 9.90 -0.15 -18.60
CA ALA A 164 9.25 0.95 -19.34
C ALA A 164 9.27 2.26 -18.55
N LEU A 165 9.09 2.21 -17.21
CA LEU A 165 9.21 3.38 -16.35
C LEU A 165 10.63 3.97 -16.40
N PHE A 166 11.67 3.13 -16.21
CA PHE A 166 13.07 3.59 -16.28
C PHE A 166 13.41 4.12 -17.67
N LEU A 167 12.97 3.45 -18.73
CA LEU A 167 13.16 3.92 -20.10
C LEU A 167 12.47 5.27 -20.31
N GLY A 168 11.24 5.44 -19.84
CA GLY A 168 10.50 6.70 -19.92
C GLY A 168 11.23 7.86 -19.22
N ILE A 169 11.71 7.61 -17.99
CA ILE A 169 12.53 8.59 -17.25
C ILE A 169 13.80 8.91 -18.04
N GLY A 170 14.51 7.89 -18.55
CA GLY A 170 15.71 8.07 -19.36
C GLY A 170 15.48 8.90 -20.63
N VAL A 171 14.36 8.65 -21.33
CA VAL A 171 13.95 9.43 -22.51
C VAL A 171 13.70 10.90 -22.15
N VAL A 172 12.96 11.16 -21.07
CA VAL A 172 12.70 12.53 -20.59
C VAL A 172 14.01 13.26 -20.27
N LEU A 173 14.93 12.63 -19.52
CA LEU A 173 16.22 13.21 -19.20
C LEU A 173 17.09 13.44 -20.43
N TYR A 174 17.07 12.51 -21.39
CA TYR A 174 17.80 12.64 -22.66
C TYR A 174 17.27 13.82 -23.48
N VAL A 175 15.95 13.89 -23.67
CA VAL A 175 15.32 15.01 -24.40
C VAL A 175 15.61 16.33 -23.72
N TYR A 176 15.49 16.41 -22.40
CA TYR A 176 15.84 17.62 -21.64
C TYR A 176 17.30 18.02 -21.82
N GLY A 177 18.23 17.06 -21.80
CA GLY A 177 19.65 17.29 -22.06
C GLY A 177 19.91 17.81 -23.49
N GLN A 178 19.22 17.25 -24.51
CA GLN A 178 19.34 17.71 -25.89
C GLN A 178 18.78 19.13 -26.09
N MET A 179 17.64 19.45 -25.47
CA MET A 179 17.08 20.80 -25.54
C MET A 179 18.05 21.84 -24.99
N LYS A 180 18.73 21.53 -23.88
CA LYS A 180 19.77 22.40 -23.32
C LYS A 180 21.00 22.56 -24.23
N SER A 181 21.41 21.49 -24.93
CA SER A 181 22.55 21.51 -25.87
C SER A 181 22.26 22.28 -27.17
N LEU A 182 20.98 22.32 -27.59
CA LEU A 182 20.51 23.04 -28.77
C LEU A 182 20.32 24.56 -28.51
N GLY A 183 20.64 25.06 -27.32
CA GLY A 183 20.47 26.47 -26.97
C GLY A 183 19.00 26.92 -26.90
N GLY A 184 18.07 25.98 -26.92
CA GLY A 184 16.66 26.26 -26.74
C GLY A 184 16.38 26.52 -25.25
N GLU A 185 16.27 27.77 -24.86
CA GLU A 185 15.67 28.12 -23.57
C GLU A 185 14.21 27.61 -23.60
N PRO A 186 13.80 26.68 -22.72
CA PRO A 186 12.44 26.09 -22.72
C PRO A 186 11.33 27.11 -22.45
N PHE A 187 11.70 28.34 -22.06
CA PHE A 187 10.78 29.42 -21.74
C PHE A 187 11.34 30.77 -22.20
N SER A 188 11.49 30.95 -23.51
CA SER A 188 11.61 32.26 -24.08
C SER A 188 10.22 32.91 -24.24
N GLY A 189 9.58 33.21 -23.12
CA GLY A 189 8.65 34.33 -23.09
C GLY A 189 9.49 35.63 -23.15
N ASN A 190 8.97 36.69 -23.71
CA ASN A 190 9.60 38.03 -23.93
C ASN A 190 10.12 38.71 -22.63
N GLY A 191 10.66 37.97 -21.70
CA GLY A 191 11.44 38.44 -20.55
C GLY A 191 12.91 38.18 -20.81
N THR A 192 13.73 39.14 -20.55
CA THR A 192 15.20 39.11 -20.59
C THR A 192 15.70 37.72 -20.19
N SER A 193 16.34 37.01 -21.13
CA SER A 193 17.02 35.72 -20.84
C SER A 193 18.00 35.94 -19.69
N LEU A 194 17.73 35.31 -18.55
CA LEU A 194 18.71 35.23 -17.46
C LEU A 194 19.89 34.43 -18.00
N THR A 195 20.98 35.08 -18.27
CA THR A 195 22.22 34.40 -18.65
C THR A 195 22.76 33.64 -17.45
N THR A 196 23.57 32.58 -17.68
CA THR A 196 24.30 31.90 -16.61
C THR A 196 25.07 32.87 -15.71
N HIS A 197 25.56 33.96 -16.27
CA HIS A 197 26.24 35.04 -15.55
C HIS A 197 25.30 35.81 -14.61
N ASP A 198 24.03 36.02 -15.00
CA ASP A 198 23.02 36.65 -14.14
C ASP A 198 22.62 35.74 -12.98
N LEU A 199 22.60 34.41 -13.19
CA LEU A 199 22.37 33.44 -12.14
C LEU A 199 23.53 33.33 -11.14
N GLU A 200 24.77 33.44 -11.60
CA GLU A 200 25.97 33.44 -10.74
C GLU A 200 26.08 34.68 -9.85
N ASN A 201 25.58 35.82 -10.32
CA ASN A 201 25.59 37.09 -9.59
C ASN A 201 24.28 37.35 -8.82
N GLU A 202 23.26 36.54 -9.00
CA GLU A 202 22.02 36.70 -8.27
C GLU A 202 22.21 36.31 -6.78
N TYR A 203 22.07 37.30 -5.89
CA TYR A 203 22.17 37.07 -4.46
C TYR A 203 21.04 36.15 -3.97
N VAL A 204 21.37 34.91 -3.62
CA VAL A 204 20.41 33.95 -3.01
C VAL A 204 20.14 34.36 -1.57
N ARG A 205 18.92 34.80 -1.31
CA ARG A 205 18.49 35.27 0.01
C ARG A 205 18.53 34.16 1.05
N PRO A 206 18.71 34.46 2.34
CA PRO A 206 18.72 33.46 3.41
C PRO A 206 17.47 32.58 3.43
N THR A 207 16.29 33.14 3.08
CA THR A 207 15.02 32.40 2.99
C THR A 207 15.03 31.39 1.84
N GLN A 208 15.63 31.70 0.71
CA GLN A 208 15.80 30.79 -0.42
C GLN A 208 16.79 29.66 -0.06
N ARG A 209 17.92 29.99 0.59
CA ARG A 209 18.85 28.97 1.10
C ARG A 209 18.18 28.03 2.09
N ALA A 210 17.28 28.54 2.93
CA ALA A 210 16.54 27.70 3.89
C ALA A 210 15.63 26.66 3.22
N THR A 211 15.30 26.79 1.93
CA THR A 211 14.45 25.81 1.22
C THR A 211 15.19 24.57 0.74
N TYR A 212 16.53 24.59 0.63
CA TYR A 212 17.31 23.43 0.18
C TYR A 212 17.04 22.16 0.99
N LYS A 213 16.80 22.32 2.28
CA LYS A 213 16.49 21.19 3.17
C LYS A 213 15.18 20.49 2.84
N PHE A 214 14.16 21.20 2.30
CA PHE A 214 12.92 20.59 1.83
C PHE A 214 13.19 19.73 0.60
N PHE A 215 13.99 20.20 -0.35
CA PHE A 215 14.38 19.40 -1.51
C PHE A 215 15.26 18.21 -1.12
N ALA A 216 16.20 18.39 -0.19
CA ALA A 216 17.01 17.29 0.33
C ALA A 216 16.13 16.23 1.02
N LEU A 217 15.18 16.67 1.86
CA LEU A 217 14.22 15.77 2.50
C LEU A 217 13.35 15.07 1.45
N ALA A 218 12.88 15.77 0.41
CA ALA A 218 12.11 15.18 -0.66
C ALA A 218 12.86 14.04 -1.37
N VAL A 219 14.15 14.23 -1.67
CA VAL A 219 15.01 13.20 -2.28
C VAL A 219 15.17 11.98 -1.35
N ILE A 220 15.35 12.21 -0.04
CA ILE A 220 15.42 11.12 0.95
C ILE A 220 14.10 10.35 1.01
N LEU A 221 12.97 11.04 1.11
CA LEU A 221 11.65 10.43 1.16
C LEU A 221 11.33 9.67 -0.13
N PHE A 222 11.70 10.22 -1.29
CA PHE A 222 11.60 9.54 -2.58
C PHE A 222 12.42 8.24 -2.59
N GLY A 223 13.65 8.26 -2.07
CA GLY A 223 14.48 7.07 -1.93
C GLY A 223 13.83 6.00 -1.03
N ILE A 224 13.29 6.41 0.12
CA ILE A 224 12.58 5.50 1.04
C ILE A 224 11.34 4.93 0.36
N GLN A 225 10.57 5.75 -0.33
CA GLN A 225 9.38 5.34 -1.07
C GLN A 225 9.70 4.30 -2.14
N VAL A 226 10.76 4.51 -2.93
CA VAL A 226 11.20 3.55 -3.95
C VAL A 226 11.64 2.23 -3.31
N LEU A 227 12.46 2.28 -2.25
CA LEU A 227 12.89 1.09 -1.53
C LEU A 227 11.71 0.33 -0.93
N ALA A 228 10.75 1.02 -0.33
CA ALA A 228 9.54 0.42 0.20
C ALA A 228 8.71 -0.27 -0.91
N GLY A 229 8.60 0.35 -2.08
CA GLY A 229 7.96 -0.26 -3.26
C GLY A 229 8.67 -1.53 -3.74
N ILE A 230 10.00 -1.52 -3.76
CA ILE A 230 10.80 -2.70 -4.09
C ILE A 230 10.55 -3.82 -3.07
N ILE A 231 10.58 -3.50 -1.76
CA ILE A 231 10.31 -4.49 -0.71
C ILE A 231 8.91 -5.08 -0.88
N SER A 232 7.89 -4.25 -1.10
CA SER A 232 6.52 -4.72 -1.35
C SER A 232 6.46 -5.64 -2.58
N ALA A 233 7.20 -5.33 -3.65
CA ALA A 233 7.24 -6.14 -4.85
C ALA A 233 7.88 -7.54 -4.63
N THR A 234 8.73 -7.71 -3.59
CA THR A 234 9.33 -9.02 -3.31
C THR A 234 8.31 -10.07 -2.86
N ASP A 235 7.14 -9.65 -2.41
CA ASP A 235 6.05 -10.56 -2.07
C ASP A 235 5.54 -11.34 -3.30
N PHE A 236 5.56 -10.72 -4.48
CA PHE A 236 5.20 -11.35 -5.75
C PHE A 236 6.23 -12.38 -6.25
N VAL A 237 7.47 -12.25 -5.84
CA VAL A 237 8.55 -13.15 -6.25
C VAL A 237 8.97 -14.12 -5.14
N ARG A 238 8.21 -14.19 -4.07
CA ARG A 238 8.41 -15.08 -2.92
C ARG A 238 8.71 -16.53 -3.32
N PRO A 239 8.01 -17.13 -4.32
CA PRO A 239 8.28 -18.50 -4.77
C PRO A 239 9.68 -18.71 -5.32
N TYR A 240 10.37 -17.65 -5.72
CA TYR A 240 11.74 -17.69 -6.28
C TYR A 240 12.83 -17.40 -5.24
N GLY A 241 12.47 -17.36 -3.95
CA GLY A 241 13.42 -17.25 -2.85
C GLY A 241 13.89 -15.84 -2.52
N LEU A 242 13.40 -14.81 -3.21
CA LEU A 242 13.67 -13.41 -2.87
C LEU A 242 12.48 -12.82 -2.11
N TYR A 243 12.57 -12.78 -0.78
CA TYR A 243 11.53 -12.22 0.07
C TYR A 243 12.14 -11.40 1.20
N LEU A 244 11.71 -10.16 1.33
CA LEU A 244 12.18 -9.22 2.34
C LEU A 244 11.12 -8.92 3.42
N GLY A 245 9.95 -9.53 3.34
CA GLY A 245 8.84 -9.33 4.28
C GLY A 245 9.14 -9.79 5.71
N ASP A 246 10.13 -10.66 5.90
CA ASP A 246 10.60 -11.07 7.24
C ASP A 246 11.35 -9.93 7.96
N ILE A 247 11.88 -8.95 7.21
CA ILE A 247 12.60 -7.78 7.76
C ILE A 247 11.64 -6.61 7.93
N ILE A 248 10.88 -6.31 6.89
CA ILE A 248 9.86 -5.26 6.88
C ILE A 248 8.57 -5.89 6.35
N PRO A 249 7.53 -6.06 7.20
CA PRO A 249 6.26 -6.63 6.78
C PRO A 249 5.68 -5.90 5.57
N PHE A 250 5.02 -6.63 4.67
CA PHE A 250 4.41 -6.09 3.45
C PHE A 250 3.52 -4.87 3.73
N THR A 251 2.69 -4.94 4.78
CA THR A 251 1.80 -3.84 5.18
C THR A 251 2.57 -2.57 5.51
N VAL A 252 3.68 -2.68 6.25
CA VAL A 252 4.56 -1.55 6.58
C VAL A 252 5.22 -0.98 5.33
N ALA A 253 5.80 -1.85 4.49
CA ALA A 253 6.46 -1.43 3.25
C ALA A 253 5.48 -0.72 2.31
N ARG A 254 4.27 -1.24 2.18
CA ARG A 254 3.20 -0.64 1.38
C ARG A 254 2.76 0.72 1.93
N SER A 255 2.55 0.84 3.24
CA SER A 255 2.22 2.12 3.89
C SER A 255 3.31 3.16 3.66
N TYR A 256 4.57 2.78 3.76
CA TYR A 256 5.70 3.67 3.45
C TYR A 256 5.72 4.08 1.99
N HIS A 257 5.51 3.14 1.07
CA HIS A 257 5.47 3.43 -0.36
C HIS A 257 4.42 4.49 -0.69
N THR A 258 3.21 4.32 -0.19
CA THR A 258 2.08 5.23 -0.45
C THR A 258 2.25 6.58 0.24
N LEU A 259 2.58 6.56 1.55
CA LEU A 259 2.63 7.79 2.35
C LEU A 259 3.81 8.68 1.95
N PHE A 260 5.01 8.11 1.73
CA PHE A 260 6.17 8.90 1.36
C PHE A 260 6.12 9.40 -0.08
N GLN A 261 5.32 8.77 -0.97
CA GLN A 261 4.98 9.32 -2.28
C GLN A 261 4.31 10.70 -2.14
N ILE A 262 3.36 10.82 -1.26
CA ILE A 262 2.68 12.09 -0.98
C ILE A 262 3.65 13.08 -0.33
N PHE A 263 4.43 12.63 0.65
CA PHE A 263 5.32 13.52 1.41
C PHE A 263 6.44 14.13 0.57
N TRP A 264 7.14 13.35 -0.27
CA TRP A 264 8.20 13.93 -1.09
C TRP A 264 7.66 14.94 -2.11
N PHE A 265 6.48 14.66 -2.67
CA PHE A 265 5.82 15.59 -3.58
C PHE A 265 5.50 16.91 -2.87
N PHE A 266 4.88 16.85 -1.69
CA PHE A 266 4.58 18.05 -0.92
C PHE A 266 5.85 18.79 -0.46
N MET A 267 6.92 18.08 -0.12
CA MET A 267 8.18 18.73 0.24
C MET A 267 8.78 19.53 -0.93
N CYS A 268 8.74 18.99 -2.14
CA CYS A 268 9.10 19.72 -3.33
C CYS A 268 8.22 20.96 -3.54
N TRP A 269 6.92 20.81 -3.40
CA TRP A 269 5.98 21.90 -3.59
C TRP A 269 6.14 23.01 -2.54
N VAL A 270 6.24 22.66 -1.27
CA VAL A 270 6.51 23.59 -0.18
C VAL A 270 7.83 24.32 -0.40
N GLY A 271 8.89 23.58 -0.72
CA GLY A 271 10.22 24.15 -1.01
C GLY A 271 10.18 25.14 -2.18
N TYR A 272 9.53 24.75 -3.28
CA TYR A 272 9.41 25.57 -4.48
C TYR A 272 8.62 26.87 -4.23
N THR A 273 7.45 26.77 -3.62
CA THR A 273 6.60 27.95 -3.34
C THR A 273 7.34 28.98 -2.48
N ILE A 274 8.01 28.52 -1.42
CA ILE A 274 8.78 29.40 -0.53
C ILE A 274 10.01 29.99 -1.25
N PHE A 275 10.69 29.19 -2.08
CA PHE A 275 11.84 29.67 -2.87
C PHE A 275 11.46 30.77 -3.84
N PHE A 276 10.25 30.71 -4.39
CA PHE A 276 9.76 31.67 -5.38
C PHE A 276 9.26 32.99 -4.77
N LEU A 277 8.76 32.98 -3.53
CA LEU A 277 8.19 34.16 -2.86
C LEU A 277 9.05 35.46 -2.96
N PRO A 278 10.37 35.43 -2.73
CA PRO A 278 11.21 36.62 -2.82
C PRO A 278 11.27 37.29 -4.20
N ARG A 279 10.79 36.59 -5.25
CA ARG A 279 10.67 37.15 -6.61
C ARG A 279 9.36 37.90 -6.81
N LEU A 280 8.35 37.63 -5.98
CA LEU A 280 7.03 38.26 -6.08
C LEU A 280 6.91 39.49 -5.17
N ALA A 281 7.53 39.43 -3.97
CA ALA A 281 7.37 40.46 -2.96
C ALA A 281 8.59 40.59 -2.03
N LYS A 282 8.55 41.60 -1.14
CA LYS A 282 9.58 41.79 -0.11
C LYS A 282 9.48 40.71 0.95
N VAL A 283 10.62 40.15 1.34
CA VAL A 283 10.70 39.15 2.40
C VAL A 283 10.43 39.80 3.76
N PRO A 284 9.40 39.38 4.51
CA PRO A 284 9.12 39.90 5.85
C PRO A 284 10.22 39.53 6.86
N ASN A 285 10.37 40.34 7.89
CA ASN A 285 11.28 40.05 9.00
C ASN A 285 10.84 38.74 9.72
N GLY A 286 11.80 37.90 10.08
CA GLY A 286 11.53 36.64 10.77
C GLY A 286 11.06 35.48 9.86
N GLN A 287 10.93 35.68 8.55
CA GLN A 287 10.45 34.65 7.62
C GLN A 287 11.33 33.39 7.66
N ALA A 288 12.65 33.55 7.76
CA ALA A 288 13.59 32.41 7.85
C ALA A 288 13.34 31.54 9.10
N PHE A 289 12.95 32.13 10.22
CA PHE A 289 12.59 31.38 11.43
C PHE A 289 11.35 30.52 11.18
N LEU A 290 10.29 31.07 10.57
CA LEU A 290 9.07 30.34 10.27
C LEU A 290 9.32 29.18 9.29
N ILE A 291 10.19 29.37 8.29
CA ILE A 291 10.60 28.32 7.36
C ILE A 291 11.34 27.20 8.09
N ASN A 292 12.21 27.54 9.05
CA ASN A 292 12.91 26.55 9.86
C ASN A 292 11.97 25.79 10.79
N LEU A 293 10.99 26.48 11.38
CA LEU A 293 9.96 25.87 12.20
C LEU A 293 9.10 24.91 11.37
N LEU A 294 8.66 25.35 10.18
CA LEU A 294 7.92 24.49 9.25
C LEU A 294 8.69 23.21 8.93
N PHE A 295 9.99 23.35 8.63
CA PHE A 295 10.83 22.18 8.35
C PHE A 295 10.94 21.24 9.56
N ALA A 296 11.08 21.78 10.77
CA ALA A 296 11.11 20.98 11.99
C ALA A 296 9.80 20.17 12.18
N LEU A 297 8.65 20.79 11.93
CA LEU A 297 7.35 20.10 11.97
C LEU A 297 7.28 18.98 10.90
N CYS A 298 7.77 19.23 9.67
CA CYS A 298 7.84 18.21 8.63
C CYS A 298 8.72 17.01 9.03
N ILE A 299 9.87 17.26 9.68
CA ILE A 299 10.74 16.18 10.19
C ILE A 299 10.04 15.37 11.28
N ILE A 300 9.32 16.02 12.19
CA ILE A 300 8.58 15.33 13.25
C ILE A 300 7.49 14.44 12.65
N VAL A 301 6.75 14.95 11.66
CA VAL A 301 5.70 14.16 10.99
C VAL A 301 6.31 13.01 10.18
N GLY A 302 7.34 13.25 9.38
CA GLY A 302 8.00 12.21 8.59
C GLY A 302 8.66 11.13 9.44
N GLY A 303 9.36 11.52 10.51
CA GLY A 303 9.94 10.59 11.50
C GLY A 303 8.86 9.84 12.29
N GLY A 304 7.80 10.55 12.67
CA GLY A 304 6.63 9.95 13.32
C GLY A 304 5.93 8.92 12.43
N ALA A 305 5.82 9.19 11.12
CA ALA A 305 5.30 8.24 10.15
C ALA A 305 6.16 6.98 10.07
N LEU A 306 7.48 7.12 9.91
CA LEU A 306 8.39 5.98 9.86
C LEU A 306 8.29 5.09 11.10
N VAL A 307 8.41 5.70 12.26
CA VAL A 307 8.44 4.94 13.53
C VAL A 307 7.05 4.49 13.93
N GLY A 308 6.07 5.38 13.87
CA GLY A 308 4.71 5.10 14.34
C GLY A 308 4.01 4.02 13.53
N ILE A 309 4.10 4.06 12.19
CA ILE A 309 3.51 3.05 11.32
C ILE A 309 4.14 1.68 11.59
N TYR A 310 5.47 1.61 11.65
CA TYR A 310 6.15 0.36 11.96
C TYR A 310 5.71 -0.22 13.29
N LEU A 311 5.78 0.57 14.37
CA LEU A 311 5.43 0.11 15.71
C LEU A 311 3.94 -0.22 15.86
N GLY A 312 3.06 0.50 15.15
CA GLY A 312 1.62 0.24 15.17
C GLY A 312 1.25 -1.02 14.39
N GLN A 313 1.80 -1.21 13.19
CA GLN A 313 1.47 -2.37 12.35
C GLN A 313 2.15 -3.66 12.81
N THR A 314 3.28 -3.57 13.52
CA THR A 314 3.93 -4.75 14.13
C THR A 314 3.37 -5.10 15.51
N GLY A 315 2.36 -4.38 16.01
CA GLY A 315 1.74 -4.67 17.30
C GLY A 315 2.56 -4.26 18.53
N VAL A 316 3.67 -3.54 18.35
CA VAL A 316 4.49 -3.02 19.46
C VAL A 316 3.74 -1.90 20.19
N LEU A 317 3.06 -1.02 19.45
CA LEU A 317 2.13 -0.03 20.00
C LEU A 317 0.71 -0.57 19.88
N THR A 318 -0.01 -0.59 21.00
CA THR A 318 -1.41 -1.05 21.10
C THR A 318 -2.28 -0.03 21.84
N GLY A 319 -3.60 -0.16 21.73
CA GLY A 319 -4.58 0.66 22.42
C GLY A 319 -4.38 2.18 22.22
N PRO A 320 -4.49 3.01 23.27
CA PRO A 320 -4.35 4.46 23.17
C PRO A 320 -3.00 4.93 22.61
N ALA A 321 -1.91 4.20 22.85
CA ALA A 321 -0.61 4.54 22.31
C ALA A 321 -0.56 4.38 20.79
N ALA A 322 -1.14 3.31 20.25
CA ALA A 322 -1.28 3.12 18.79
C ALA A 322 -2.15 4.21 18.18
N TYR A 323 -3.26 4.57 18.83
CA TYR A 323 -4.14 5.63 18.37
C TYR A 323 -3.44 6.99 18.22
N TRP A 324 -2.61 7.37 19.20
CA TRP A 324 -1.95 8.68 19.22
C TRP A 324 -0.65 8.72 18.43
N PHE A 325 0.15 7.65 18.45
CA PHE A 325 1.53 7.64 17.92
C PHE A 325 1.81 6.52 16.92
N GLY A 326 0.88 5.57 16.75
CA GLY A 326 1.00 4.47 15.81
C GLY A 326 0.40 4.81 14.44
N ASN A 327 -0.45 3.92 13.96
CA ASN A 327 -1.21 4.13 12.74
C ASN A 327 -2.72 4.08 12.99
N GLN A 328 -3.50 4.70 12.11
CA GLN A 328 -4.96 4.76 12.20
C GLN A 328 -5.66 3.82 11.21
N GLY A 329 -4.92 3.23 10.26
CA GLY A 329 -5.43 2.36 9.23
C GLY A 329 -6.42 3.01 8.27
N TRP A 330 -6.34 4.31 8.09
CA TRP A 330 -7.06 5.03 7.07
C TRP A 330 -6.12 5.24 5.89
N GLU A 331 -6.55 4.92 4.69
CA GLU A 331 -5.79 5.21 3.48
C GLU A 331 -5.26 6.64 3.51
N PHE A 332 -3.99 6.82 3.21
CA PHE A 332 -3.29 8.11 3.19
C PHE A 332 -3.25 8.87 4.53
N MET A 333 -3.93 8.42 5.56
CA MET A 333 -4.01 9.07 6.86
C MET A 333 -3.63 8.13 8.00
N GLU A 334 -2.73 7.22 7.75
CA GLU A 334 -2.29 6.21 8.73
C GLU A 334 -1.43 6.75 9.86
N LEU A 335 -1.22 8.04 9.89
CA LEU A 335 -0.50 8.69 10.97
C LEU A 335 -1.29 8.64 12.28
N GLY A 336 -0.62 8.39 13.39
CA GLY A 336 -1.19 8.59 14.71
C GLY A 336 -1.72 10.02 14.87
N ARG A 337 -2.76 10.20 15.68
CA ARG A 337 -3.47 11.50 15.82
C ARG A 337 -2.56 12.66 16.17
N ALA A 338 -1.53 12.45 16.97
CA ALA A 338 -0.55 13.49 17.30
C ALA A 338 0.14 14.03 16.04
N PHE A 339 0.55 13.14 15.13
CA PHE A 339 1.21 13.54 13.89
C PHE A 339 0.26 14.18 12.88
N GLN A 340 -1.02 13.77 12.86
CA GLN A 340 -2.05 14.43 12.04
C GLN A 340 -2.26 15.89 12.48
N ILE A 341 -2.29 16.15 13.79
CA ILE A 341 -2.40 17.50 14.35
C ILE A 341 -1.18 18.34 13.97
N ILE A 342 0.04 17.76 14.11
CA ILE A 342 1.28 18.45 13.74
C ILE A 342 1.31 18.73 12.22
N LEU A 343 0.84 17.81 11.39
CA LEU A 343 0.72 18.01 9.95
C LEU A 343 -0.23 19.17 9.60
N LEU A 344 -1.38 19.24 10.28
CA LEU A 344 -2.32 20.36 10.12
C LEU A 344 -1.68 21.69 10.53
N MET A 345 -0.93 21.71 11.64
CA MET A 345 -0.18 22.91 12.07
C MET A 345 0.90 23.30 11.04
N ALA A 346 1.61 22.33 10.47
CA ALA A 346 2.60 22.57 9.44
C ALA A 346 1.94 23.17 8.17
N PHE A 347 0.80 22.64 7.77
CA PHE A 347 0.04 23.16 6.63
C PHE A 347 -0.45 24.60 6.87
N ALA A 348 -1.01 24.89 8.04
CA ALA A 348 -1.43 26.24 8.41
C ALA A 348 -0.24 27.21 8.44
N LEU A 349 0.92 26.78 8.97
CA LEU A 349 2.16 27.57 8.98
C LEU A 349 2.67 27.84 7.56
N TRP A 350 2.61 26.85 6.66
CA TRP A 350 2.96 27.05 5.26
C TRP A 350 2.09 28.10 4.59
N ILE A 351 0.76 28.05 4.77
CA ILE A 351 -0.17 29.08 4.30
C ILE A 351 0.19 30.46 4.88
N ALA A 352 0.49 30.53 6.17
CA ALA A 352 0.89 31.79 6.82
C ALA A 352 2.21 32.35 6.25
N ILE A 353 3.18 31.49 5.94
CA ILE A 353 4.43 31.88 5.29
C ILE A 353 4.17 32.49 3.90
N ILE A 354 3.29 31.85 3.10
CA ILE A 354 2.90 32.36 1.78
C ILE A 354 2.18 33.69 1.93
N TYR A 355 1.13 33.76 2.76
CA TYR A 355 0.35 34.97 2.98
C TYR A 355 1.18 36.17 3.43
N ARG A 356 2.18 35.95 4.28
CA ARG A 356 3.10 37.01 4.71
C ARG A 356 4.11 37.41 3.65
N GLY A 357 4.37 36.55 2.66
CA GLY A 357 5.36 36.75 1.61
C GLY A 357 4.79 37.32 0.30
N VAL A 358 3.47 37.47 0.25
CA VAL A 358 2.72 38.12 -0.84
C VAL A 358 2.17 39.46 -0.34
#